data_172166fc8865dd38f5ea889561fff7e3
#
_entry.id   172166fc8865dd38f5ea889561fff7e3
#
_cell.length_a   1.000
_cell.length_b   1.000
_cell.length_c   1.000
_cell.angle_alpha   90.00
_cell.angle_beta   90.00
_cell.angle_gamma   90.00
#
_symmetry.space_group_name_H-M   'P 1'
#
loop_
_entity.id
_entity.type
_entity.pdbx_description
1 polymer ?
#
loop_
_entity_poly.entity_id
_entity_poly.type
_entity_poly.pdbx_seq_one_letter_code
_entity_poly.pdbx_strand_id
1 'polypeptide(L)'
;MLLERHPSVVGNLDGAPLELRYRANARVLRASHDSRLTRLAAPGRQILAFDPRGRGQVAEVFGDLRSARHVSVVVPGSDIDAGTFDRKNDVYGTPAGMAQSLYAETGPGSAVIAWAGYTTPVGLGVDAATGGLAEAGAGRLTRFTEGLASDGVPSPVVFCHSYGSVVCGLAASDLGATDLVVLGSPGMRADDVAGLHTGARVWAAKDDTDWIDDVPHVRVAGLGHGADPTDEAFGARRVPARDAKGHTGYFAPGTDSLRAFAAIAEGDVR
;
A
#
# COMPACT_ATOMS: atom_id res chain seq x y z
N MET A 1 -19.24 14.89 23.67
CA MET A 1 -18.77 13.49 23.64
C MET A 1 -17.44 13.38 22.94
N LEU A 2 -16.69 12.24 23.08
CA LEU A 2 -15.31 12.13 22.54
C LEU A 2 -15.20 12.41 21.02
N LEU A 3 -16.14 11.87 20.23
CA LEU A 3 -16.19 12.10 18.78
C LEU A 3 -16.28 13.59 18.38
N GLU A 4 -16.95 14.39 19.18
CA GLU A 4 -17.14 15.82 18.89
C GLU A 4 -15.94 16.67 19.35
N ARG A 5 -15.31 16.29 20.45
CA ARG A 5 -14.20 17.04 21.05
C ARG A 5 -12.84 16.64 20.51
N HIS A 6 -12.67 15.35 20.16
CA HIS A 6 -11.40 14.77 19.75
C HIS A 6 -11.54 13.83 18.53
N PRO A 7 -12.13 14.28 17.40
CA PRO A 7 -12.37 13.41 16.27
C PRO A 7 -11.08 12.83 15.68
N SER A 8 -9.98 13.56 15.66
CA SER A 8 -8.68 13.06 15.16
C SER A 8 -8.11 11.92 16.02
N VAL A 9 -8.40 11.89 17.32
CA VAL A 9 -8.01 10.78 18.19
C VAL A 9 -8.88 9.57 17.93
N VAL A 10 -10.21 9.75 17.92
CA VAL A 10 -11.16 8.64 17.70
C VAL A 10 -10.97 7.99 16.32
N GLY A 11 -10.70 8.80 15.29
CA GLY A 11 -10.51 8.33 13.92
C GLY A 11 -9.27 7.45 13.73
N ASN A 12 -8.29 7.55 14.64
CA ASN A 12 -7.02 6.82 14.57
C ASN A 12 -6.80 5.88 15.77
N LEU A 13 -7.85 5.61 16.53
CA LEU A 13 -7.78 4.75 17.71
C LEU A 13 -8.05 3.30 17.31
N ASP A 14 -7.03 2.44 17.39
CA ASP A 14 -7.17 1.01 17.18
C ASP A 14 -8.07 0.40 18.26
N GLY A 15 -8.89 -0.59 17.90
CA GLY A 15 -9.93 -1.16 18.76
C GLY A 15 -11.22 -0.32 18.83
N ALA A 16 -11.25 0.90 18.29
CA ALA A 16 -12.51 1.64 18.19
C ALA A 16 -13.38 1.08 17.06
N PRO A 17 -14.72 1.01 17.23
CA PRO A 17 -15.62 0.56 16.18
C PRO A 17 -15.37 1.28 14.86
N LEU A 18 -15.23 0.54 13.74
CA LEU A 18 -14.88 1.08 12.42
C LEU A 18 -15.78 2.24 11.99
N GLU A 19 -17.09 2.12 12.23
CA GLU A 19 -18.06 3.18 11.94
C GLU A 19 -17.75 4.50 12.67
N LEU A 20 -17.26 4.41 13.90
CA LEU A 20 -16.84 5.61 14.65
C LEU A 20 -15.56 6.20 14.06
N ARG A 21 -14.61 5.36 13.65
CA ARG A 21 -13.37 5.80 12.99
C ARG A 21 -13.69 6.50 11.67
N TYR A 22 -14.53 5.91 10.81
CA TYR A 22 -14.95 6.50 9.53
C TYR A 22 -15.65 7.86 9.74
N ARG A 23 -16.60 7.94 10.68
CA ARG A 23 -17.31 9.19 10.98
C ARG A 23 -16.37 10.27 11.55
N ALA A 24 -15.45 9.88 12.41
CA ALA A 24 -14.47 10.78 13.01
C ALA A 24 -13.54 11.36 11.95
N ASN A 25 -12.96 10.53 11.08
CA ASN A 25 -12.08 10.96 10.01
C ASN A 25 -12.81 11.83 8.99
N ALA A 26 -14.04 11.44 8.59
CA ALA A 26 -14.86 12.26 7.71
C ALA A 26 -15.15 13.66 8.30
N ARG A 27 -15.33 13.76 9.63
CA ARG A 27 -15.50 15.06 10.30
C ARG A 27 -14.23 15.91 10.24
N VAL A 28 -13.06 15.33 10.50
CA VAL A 28 -11.77 16.04 10.41
C VAL A 28 -11.54 16.54 8.98
N LEU A 29 -11.78 15.68 7.99
CA LEU A 29 -11.60 16.00 6.57
C LEU A 29 -12.55 17.11 6.11
N ARG A 30 -13.83 17.09 6.52
CA ARG A 30 -14.80 18.17 6.20
C ARG A 30 -14.42 19.51 6.82
N ALA A 31 -13.75 19.51 7.93
CA ALA A 31 -13.27 20.73 8.59
C ALA A 31 -11.99 21.28 7.95
N SER A 32 -11.38 20.57 7.02
CA SER A 32 -10.21 21.05 6.28
C SER A 32 -10.59 22.19 5.32
N HIS A 33 -9.70 23.17 5.20
CA HIS A 33 -9.81 24.25 4.21
C HIS A 33 -9.21 23.84 2.84
N ASP A 34 -8.62 22.65 2.72
CA ASP A 34 -8.06 22.12 1.49
C ASP A 34 -9.11 21.26 0.76
N SER A 35 -9.54 21.70 -0.43
CA SER A 35 -10.52 20.99 -1.24
C SER A 35 -10.07 19.58 -1.65
N ARG A 36 -8.76 19.36 -1.75
CA ARG A 36 -8.20 18.03 -2.03
C ARG A 36 -8.45 17.05 -0.88
N LEU A 37 -8.51 17.54 0.36
CA LEU A 37 -8.80 16.74 1.53
C LEU A 37 -10.31 16.60 1.78
N THR A 38 -11.08 17.67 1.58
CA THR A 38 -12.53 17.62 1.82
C THR A 38 -13.25 16.62 0.91
N ARG A 39 -12.74 16.38 -0.33
CA ARG A 39 -13.30 15.35 -1.22
C ARG A 39 -13.18 13.93 -0.66
N LEU A 40 -12.18 13.66 0.21
CA LEU A 40 -12.04 12.37 0.87
C LEU A 40 -13.16 12.10 1.89
N ALA A 41 -13.92 13.13 2.28
CA ALA A 41 -15.08 13.02 3.15
C ALA A 41 -16.42 12.90 2.37
N ALA A 42 -16.37 12.61 1.07
CA ALA A 42 -17.57 12.40 0.27
C ALA A 42 -18.40 11.22 0.82
N PRO A 43 -19.73 11.22 0.64
CA PRO A 43 -20.59 10.13 1.07
C PRO A 43 -20.12 8.77 0.53
N GLY A 44 -20.14 7.74 1.38
CA GLY A 44 -19.75 6.37 1.03
C GLY A 44 -18.26 6.07 1.14
N ARG A 45 -17.40 7.07 1.36
CA ARG A 45 -15.97 6.82 1.59
C ARG A 45 -15.73 6.35 3.04
N GLN A 46 -14.90 5.31 3.18
CA GLN A 46 -14.58 4.67 4.45
C GLN A 46 -13.13 4.98 4.85
N ILE A 47 -12.90 6.20 5.35
CA ILE A 47 -11.56 6.64 5.76
C ILE A 47 -11.22 6.05 7.13
N LEU A 48 -10.39 5.02 7.13
CA LEU A 48 -9.98 4.26 8.31
C LEU A 48 -8.98 5.02 9.20
N ALA A 49 -8.09 5.79 8.58
CA ALA A 49 -7.13 6.62 9.28
C ALA A 49 -6.87 7.92 8.51
N PHE A 50 -6.63 9.02 9.23
CA PHE A 50 -6.25 10.30 8.64
C PHE A 50 -5.38 11.09 9.61
N ASP A 51 -4.20 11.52 9.16
CA ASP A 51 -3.30 12.43 9.86
C ASP A 51 -3.03 13.65 8.96
N PRO A 52 -3.48 14.86 9.33
CA PRO A 52 -3.28 16.07 8.53
C PRO A 52 -1.86 16.63 8.60
N ARG A 53 -0.98 16.12 9.46
CA ARG A 53 0.37 16.65 9.66
C ARG A 53 1.25 16.42 8.41
N GLY A 54 2.16 17.38 8.18
CA GLY A 54 3.04 17.33 7.01
C GLY A 54 2.26 17.39 5.70
N ARG A 55 2.49 16.43 4.79
CA ARG A 55 1.77 16.30 3.51
C ARG A 55 0.43 15.56 3.64
N GLY A 56 0.09 15.13 4.85
CA GLY A 56 -1.09 14.34 5.16
C GLY A 56 -0.91 12.85 4.82
N GLN A 57 -1.51 12.02 5.69
CA GLN A 57 -1.50 10.56 5.56
C GLN A 57 -2.94 10.06 5.64
N VAL A 58 -3.27 9.02 4.90
CA VAL A 58 -4.63 8.51 4.81
C VAL A 58 -4.66 7.00 4.55
N ALA A 59 -5.66 6.33 5.12
CA ALA A 59 -6.02 4.98 4.76
C ALA A 59 -7.52 4.91 4.47
N GLU A 60 -7.92 4.28 3.35
CA GLU A 60 -9.31 4.11 2.92
C GLU A 60 -9.61 2.65 2.64
N VAL A 61 -10.78 2.19 3.04
CA VAL A 61 -11.27 0.82 2.83
C VAL A 61 -12.24 0.78 1.67
N PHE A 62 -12.04 -0.20 0.78
CA PHE A 62 -12.97 -0.62 -0.26
C PHE A 62 -13.51 -2.00 0.13
N GLY A 63 -14.83 -2.14 0.25
CA GLY A 63 -15.49 -3.32 0.79
C GLY A 63 -15.92 -3.17 2.24
N ASP A 64 -16.34 -4.28 2.87
CA ASP A 64 -16.71 -4.31 4.29
C ASP A 64 -15.64 -5.03 5.11
N LEU A 65 -14.79 -4.27 5.77
CA LEU A 65 -13.66 -4.79 6.55
C LEU A 65 -14.11 -5.67 7.74
N ARG A 66 -15.34 -5.51 8.24
CA ARG A 66 -15.86 -6.30 9.37
C ARG A 66 -16.20 -7.74 9.00
N SER A 67 -16.65 -7.94 7.77
CA SER A 67 -17.09 -9.26 7.27
C SER A 67 -16.12 -9.88 6.28
N ALA A 68 -15.04 -9.17 5.93
CA ALA A 68 -14.06 -9.64 4.96
C ALA A 68 -13.32 -10.88 5.48
N ARG A 69 -13.24 -11.89 4.62
CA ARG A 69 -12.43 -13.09 4.84
C ARG A 69 -11.02 -12.91 4.29
N HIS A 70 -10.89 -12.08 3.27
CA HIS A 70 -9.65 -11.75 2.59
C HIS A 70 -9.43 -10.25 2.67
N VAL A 71 -8.28 -9.86 3.17
CA VAL A 71 -7.92 -8.45 3.32
C VAL A 71 -6.62 -8.17 2.59
N SER A 72 -6.60 -7.10 1.82
CA SER A 72 -5.41 -6.62 1.13
C SER A 72 -5.06 -5.20 1.55
N VAL A 73 -3.78 -4.88 1.58
CA VAL A 73 -3.26 -3.52 1.82
C VAL A 73 -2.41 -3.11 0.64
N VAL A 74 -2.70 -1.95 0.04
CA VAL A 74 -1.94 -1.38 -1.08
C VAL A 74 -1.06 -0.24 -0.56
N VAL A 75 0.25 -0.40 -0.69
CA VAL A 75 1.29 0.54 -0.25
C VAL A 75 1.87 1.24 -1.48
N PRO A 76 1.71 2.56 -1.61
CA PRO A 76 2.17 3.33 -2.78
C PRO A 76 3.66 3.61 -2.76
N GLY A 77 4.18 4.04 -3.91
CA GLY A 77 5.51 4.59 -4.10
C GLY A 77 5.60 6.10 -3.84
N SER A 78 6.50 6.76 -4.60
CA SER A 78 6.77 8.20 -4.52
C SER A 78 5.57 9.07 -4.90
N ASP A 79 5.62 10.36 -4.56
CA ASP A 79 4.68 11.43 -4.96
C ASP A 79 3.24 11.25 -4.46
N ILE A 80 3.04 10.41 -3.45
CA ILE A 80 1.73 10.16 -2.85
C ILE A 80 1.65 10.81 -1.46
N ASP A 81 0.56 11.52 -1.25
CA ASP A 81 0.11 12.09 0.02
C ASP A 81 -1.42 12.15 0.06
N ALA A 82 -2.00 12.66 1.14
CA ALA A 82 -3.46 12.75 1.24
C ALA A 82 -4.08 13.63 0.13
N GLY A 83 -3.34 14.60 -0.41
CA GLY A 83 -3.80 15.46 -1.50
C GLY A 83 -3.75 14.81 -2.89
N THR A 84 -2.88 13.83 -3.09
CA THR A 84 -2.68 13.10 -4.37
C THR A 84 -3.21 11.67 -4.34
N PHE A 85 -3.74 11.24 -3.22
CA PHE A 85 -4.18 9.87 -2.90
C PHE A 85 -5.11 9.22 -3.93
N ASP A 86 -5.97 10.02 -4.57
CA ASP A 86 -6.99 9.59 -5.53
C ASP A 86 -7.05 10.51 -6.78
N ARG A 87 -5.88 11.01 -7.23
CA ARG A 87 -5.79 11.87 -8.43
C ARG A 87 -6.34 11.15 -9.67
N LYS A 88 -6.98 11.91 -10.57
CA LYS A 88 -7.70 11.37 -11.73
C LYS A 88 -6.87 11.22 -12.99
N ASN A 89 -5.75 11.91 -13.10
CA ASN A 89 -4.89 11.89 -14.28
C ASN A 89 -3.97 10.67 -14.37
N ASP A 90 -3.87 9.88 -13.29
CA ASP A 90 -3.10 8.65 -13.22
C ASP A 90 -3.75 7.75 -12.15
N VAL A 91 -4.92 7.20 -12.48
CA VAL A 91 -5.76 6.48 -11.51
C VAL A 91 -5.04 5.27 -10.93
N TYR A 92 -4.41 4.46 -11.79
CA TYR A 92 -3.75 3.22 -11.37
C TYR A 92 -2.35 3.44 -10.78
N GLY A 93 -1.81 4.67 -10.81
CA GLY A 93 -0.64 5.10 -10.05
C GLY A 93 -0.96 5.62 -8.66
N THR A 94 -2.25 5.63 -8.25
CA THR A 94 -2.68 6.06 -6.92
C THR A 94 -3.12 4.88 -6.06
N PRO A 95 -2.88 4.90 -4.74
CA PRO A 95 -3.30 3.81 -3.86
C PRO A 95 -4.82 3.61 -3.87
N ALA A 96 -5.62 4.68 -3.95
CA ALA A 96 -7.07 4.56 -4.03
C ALA A 96 -7.52 3.89 -5.32
N GLY A 97 -6.93 4.25 -6.46
CA GLY A 97 -7.28 3.64 -7.75
C GLY A 97 -6.83 2.18 -7.86
N MET A 98 -5.61 1.86 -7.38
CA MET A 98 -5.12 0.49 -7.28
C MET A 98 -6.03 -0.37 -6.41
N ALA A 99 -6.37 0.11 -5.20
CA ALA A 99 -7.22 -0.63 -4.27
C ALA A 99 -8.66 -0.79 -4.79
N GLN A 100 -9.22 0.23 -5.42
CA GLN A 100 -10.54 0.15 -6.03
C GLN A 100 -10.57 -0.86 -7.17
N SER A 101 -9.52 -0.89 -8.00
CA SER A 101 -9.40 -1.83 -9.12
C SER A 101 -9.26 -3.27 -8.62
N LEU A 102 -8.41 -3.50 -7.62
CA LEU A 102 -8.26 -4.82 -7.01
C LEU A 102 -9.57 -5.28 -6.34
N TYR A 103 -10.25 -4.40 -5.61
CA TYR A 103 -11.54 -4.73 -5.00
C TYR A 103 -12.61 -5.09 -6.04
N ALA A 104 -12.62 -4.42 -7.19
CA ALA A 104 -13.56 -4.72 -8.26
C ALA A 104 -13.28 -6.07 -8.95
N GLU A 105 -12.03 -6.53 -8.95
CA GLU A 105 -11.62 -7.83 -9.53
C GLU A 105 -11.79 -8.98 -8.53
N THR A 106 -11.65 -8.72 -7.22
CA THR A 106 -11.88 -9.74 -6.18
C THR A 106 -13.37 -10.00 -5.95
N GLY A 107 -13.70 -11.21 -5.49
CA GLY A 107 -15.07 -11.60 -5.19
C GLY A 107 -15.63 -11.04 -3.88
N PRO A 108 -16.91 -11.31 -3.62
CA PRO A 108 -17.56 -10.92 -2.37
C PRO A 108 -16.88 -11.60 -1.17
N GLY A 109 -16.62 -10.84 -0.12
CA GLY A 109 -15.90 -11.29 1.07
C GLY A 109 -14.46 -10.84 1.12
N SER A 110 -14.03 -10.03 0.15
CA SER A 110 -12.75 -9.31 0.16
C SER A 110 -12.94 -7.86 0.63
N ALA A 111 -11.89 -7.30 1.25
CA ALA A 111 -11.74 -5.87 1.48
C ALA A 111 -10.32 -5.44 1.10
N VAL A 112 -10.19 -4.28 0.49
CA VAL A 112 -8.89 -3.73 0.07
C VAL A 112 -8.69 -2.37 0.72
N ILE A 113 -7.54 -2.19 1.37
CA ILE A 113 -7.18 -0.95 2.05
C ILE A 113 -6.12 -0.24 1.23
N ALA A 114 -6.43 0.94 0.73
CA ALA A 114 -5.44 1.87 0.20
C ALA A 114 -4.74 2.56 1.38
N TRP A 115 -3.42 2.39 1.51
CA TRP A 115 -2.66 2.91 2.65
C TRP A 115 -1.55 3.85 2.21
N ALA A 116 -1.70 5.13 2.46
CA ALA A 116 -0.67 6.17 2.31
C ALA A 116 -0.29 6.72 3.70
N GLY A 117 0.18 5.84 4.59
CA GLY A 117 0.45 6.13 6.00
C GLY A 117 1.90 6.51 6.30
N TYR A 118 2.70 6.89 5.29
CA TYR A 118 4.07 7.34 5.46
C TYR A 118 4.39 8.56 4.59
N THR A 119 5.47 9.25 4.89
CA THR A 119 5.96 10.33 4.02
C THR A 119 6.71 9.71 2.84
N THR A 120 6.13 9.84 1.66
CA THR A 120 6.75 9.33 0.43
C THR A 120 7.83 10.28 -0.10
N PRO A 121 8.84 9.79 -0.82
CA PRO A 121 9.74 10.66 -1.57
C PRO A 121 8.99 11.53 -2.58
N VAL A 122 9.58 12.65 -2.94
CA VAL A 122 9.09 13.50 -4.04
C VAL A 122 10.04 13.32 -5.23
N GLY A 123 9.50 12.81 -6.33
CA GLY A 123 10.29 12.49 -7.52
C GLY A 123 11.37 11.43 -7.27
N LEU A 124 12.42 11.45 -8.10
CA LEU A 124 13.53 10.47 -8.09
C LEU A 124 14.81 11.04 -7.44
N GLY A 125 14.68 11.96 -6.51
CA GLY A 125 15.81 12.60 -5.82
C GLY A 125 16.49 11.73 -4.76
N VAL A 126 17.30 12.37 -3.90
CA VAL A 126 18.08 11.72 -2.82
C VAL A 126 17.18 10.92 -1.89
N ASP A 127 16.00 11.44 -1.54
CA ASP A 127 15.05 10.75 -0.66
C ASP A 127 14.54 9.43 -1.26
N ALA A 128 14.39 9.38 -2.59
CA ALA A 128 14.01 8.16 -3.30
C ALA A 128 15.17 7.16 -3.43
N ALA A 129 16.42 7.66 -3.48
CA ALA A 129 17.61 6.82 -3.55
C ALA A 129 18.07 6.28 -2.19
N THR A 130 17.61 6.87 -1.09
CA THR A 130 17.97 6.46 0.27
C THR A 130 16.85 5.65 0.96
N GLY A 131 17.15 5.00 2.08
CA GLY A 131 16.18 4.21 2.85
C GLY A 131 15.49 4.96 3.98
N GLY A 132 15.87 6.21 4.28
CA GLY A 132 15.42 6.88 5.51
C GLY A 132 13.90 7.05 5.61
N LEU A 133 13.24 7.47 4.52
CA LEU A 133 11.78 7.57 4.50
C LEU A 133 11.10 6.19 4.55
N ALA A 134 11.72 5.17 3.91
CA ALA A 134 11.21 3.81 3.95
C ALA A 134 11.32 3.18 5.34
N GLU A 135 12.41 3.43 6.08
CA GLU A 135 12.59 2.97 7.47
C GLU A 135 11.48 3.54 8.38
N ALA A 136 11.23 4.85 8.28
CA ALA A 136 10.12 5.48 8.99
C ALA A 136 8.75 4.92 8.56
N GLY A 137 8.59 4.63 7.26
CA GLY A 137 7.40 4.03 6.67
C GLY A 137 7.18 2.60 7.14
N ALA A 138 8.23 1.79 7.21
CA ALA A 138 8.18 0.40 7.68
C ALA A 138 7.60 0.30 9.09
N GLY A 139 8.13 1.06 10.04
CA GLY A 139 7.59 1.07 11.41
C GLY A 139 6.15 1.56 11.51
N ARG A 140 5.67 2.38 10.56
CA ARG A 140 4.26 2.80 10.49
C ARG A 140 3.37 1.71 9.90
N LEU A 141 3.86 1.02 8.86
CA LEU A 141 3.14 -0.07 8.22
C LEU A 141 2.96 -1.24 9.19
N THR A 142 4.03 -1.61 9.92
CA THR A 142 3.96 -2.64 10.96
C THR A 142 2.90 -2.31 12.02
N ARG A 143 2.94 -1.10 12.59
CA ARG A 143 1.91 -0.68 13.57
C ARG A 143 0.49 -0.68 12.98
N PHE A 144 0.35 -0.33 11.71
CA PHE A 144 -0.95 -0.36 11.03
C PHE A 144 -1.49 -1.79 10.92
N THR A 145 -0.67 -2.75 10.49
CA THR A 145 -1.08 -4.16 10.40
C THR A 145 -1.32 -4.80 11.78
N GLU A 146 -0.55 -4.43 12.80
CA GLU A 146 -0.80 -4.80 14.20
C GLU A 146 -2.15 -4.27 14.70
N GLY A 147 -2.48 -3.02 14.35
CA GLY A 147 -3.79 -2.42 14.64
C GLY A 147 -4.94 -3.18 13.99
N LEU A 148 -4.80 -3.57 12.72
CA LEU A 148 -5.77 -4.42 12.01
C LEU A 148 -5.95 -5.77 12.72
N ALA A 149 -4.86 -6.42 13.10
CA ALA A 149 -4.90 -7.70 13.83
C ALA A 149 -5.60 -7.54 15.20
N SER A 150 -5.37 -6.45 15.91
CA SER A 150 -6.03 -6.12 17.17
C SER A 150 -7.54 -5.88 17.00
N ASP A 151 -7.96 -5.41 15.84
CA ASP A 151 -9.37 -5.23 15.45
C ASP A 151 -10.02 -6.55 14.98
N GLY A 152 -9.28 -7.68 14.99
CA GLY A 152 -9.75 -9.01 14.55
C GLY A 152 -9.77 -9.17 13.03
N VAL A 153 -9.09 -8.30 12.29
CA VAL A 153 -8.97 -8.38 10.83
C VAL A 153 -8.00 -9.51 10.47
N PRO A 154 -8.32 -10.35 9.46
CA PRO A 154 -7.41 -11.40 8.99
C PRO A 154 -6.05 -10.88 8.55
N SER A 155 -5.00 -11.71 8.64
CA SER A 155 -3.66 -11.40 8.12
C SER A 155 -3.74 -10.97 6.66
N PRO A 156 -3.22 -9.79 6.29
CA PRO A 156 -3.43 -9.25 4.95
C PRO A 156 -2.46 -9.83 3.91
N VAL A 157 -2.85 -9.73 2.65
CA VAL A 157 -1.92 -9.68 1.52
C VAL A 157 -1.48 -8.22 1.33
N VAL A 158 -0.18 -7.96 1.22
CA VAL A 158 0.35 -6.59 1.09
C VAL A 158 0.93 -6.38 -0.30
N PHE A 159 0.34 -5.46 -1.06
CA PHE A 159 0.77 -5.04 -2.40
C PHE A 159 1.62 -3.78 -2.30
N CYS A 160 2.84 -3.82 -2.79
CA CYS A 160 3.85 -2.79 -2.57
C CYS A 160 4.35 -2.27 -3.91
N HIS A 161 3.88 -1.07 -4.30
CA HIS A 161 4.23 -0.47 -5.58
C HIS A 161 5.46 0.44 -5.46
N SER A 162 6.40 0.31 -6.42
CA SER A 162 7.52 1.23 -6.57
C SER A 162 8.33 1.36 -5.27
N TYR A 163 8.60 2.56 -4.79
CA TYR A 163 9.28 2.81 -3.51
C TYR A 163 8.56 2.16 -2.30
N GLY A 164 7.27 1.88 -2.41
CA GLY A 164 6.55 1.08 -1.42
C GLY A 164 7.13 -0.31 -1.20
N SER A 165 7.82 -0.89 -2.19
CA SER A 165 8.55 -2.16 -2.06
C SER A 165 9.70 -2.07 -1.05
N VAL A 166 10.35 -0.90 -0.99
CA VAL A 166 11.42 -0.64 -0.01
C VAL A 166 10.85 -0.60 1.41
N VAL A 167 9.69 0.06 1.58
CA VAL A 167 8.94 0.08 2.86
C VAL A 167 8.57 -1.34 3.29
N CYS A 168 7.99 -2.11 2.37
CA CYS A 168 7.55 -3.48 2.64
C CYS A 168 8.73 -4.41 2.92
N GLY A 169 9.85 -4.27 2.22
CA GLY A 169 11.05 -5.07 2.47
C GLY A 169 11.61 -4.85 3.87
N LEU A 170 11.67 -3.59 4.31
CA LEU A 170 12.13 -3.23 5.66
C LEU A 170 11.14 -3.63 6.77
N ALA A 171 9.87 -3.78 6.47
CA ALA A 171 8.84 -4.21 7.42
C ALA A 171 8.59 -5.73 7.39
N ALA A 172 9.13 -6.45 6.42
CA ALA A 172 8.71 -7.80 6.05
C ALA A 172 8.65 -8.81 7.21
N SER A 173 9.62 -8.76 8.15
CA SER A 173 9.68 -9.65 9.32
C SER A 173 8.51 -9.46 10.28
N ASP A 174 7.93 -8.27 10.33
CA ASP A 174 6.97 -7.88 11.39
C ASP A 174 5.55 -7.60 10.86
N LEU A 175 5.32 -7.71 9.54
CA LEU A 175 4.03 -7.36 8.95
C LEU A 175 2.88 -8.31 9.30
N GLY A 176 3.16 -9.55 9.69
CA GLY A 176 2.14 -10.57 9.87
C GLY A 176 1.31 -10.86 8.61
N ALA A 177 1.85 -10.53 7.44
CA ALA A 177 1.21 -10.74 6.14
C ALA A 177 1.25 -12.20 5.72
N THR A 178 0.26 -12.65 4.94
CA THR A 178 0.30 -13.98 4.30
C THR A 178 1.12 -13.97 3.03
N ASP A 179 1.08 -12.86 2.31
CA ASP A 179 1.77 -12.65 1.04
C ASP A 179 2.28 -11.20 0.91
N LEU A 180 3.46 -11.05 0.34
CA LEU A 180 4.04 -9.77 -0.09
C LEU A 180 4.12 -9.77 -1.61
N VAL A 181 3.42 -8.86 -2.26
CA VAL A 181 3.42 -8.71 -3.72
C VAL A 181 4.09 -7.39 -4.07
N VAL A 182 5.29 -7.44 -4.65
CA VAL A 182 6.01 -6.24 -5.07
C VAL A 182 5.88 -6.05 -6.58
N LEU A 183 5.68 -4.81 -7.00
CA LEU A 183 5.44 -4.46 -8.41
C LEU A 183 6.15 -3.14 -8.77
N GLY A 184 6.81 -3.12 -9.93
CA GLY A 184 7.63 -1.99 -10.36
C GLY A 184 8.66 -1.61 -9.30
N SER A 185 9.35 -2.58 -8.71
CA SER A 185 10.16 -2.42 -7.50
C SER A 185 11.59 -1.99 -7.83
N PRO A 186 12.15 -0.96 -7.15
CA PRO A 186 13.58 -0.63 -7.22
C PRO A 186 14.46 -1.55 -6.36
N GLY A 187 13.86 -2.52 -5.64
CA GLY A 187 14.48 -3.40 -4.65
C GLY A 187 13.76 -3.35 -3.32
N MET A 188 14.10 -4.26 -2.41
CA MET A 188 13.46 -4.46 -1.11
C MET A 188 14.43 -4.30 0.08
N ARG A 189 15.61 -3.75 -0.12
CA ARG A 189 16.71 -3.69 0.87
C ARG A 189 17.19 -5.08 1.32
N ALA A 190 16.96 -6.10 0.51
CA ALA A 190 17.43 -7.47 0.66
C ALA A 190 18.10 -7.94 -0.63
N ASP A 191 18.93 -8.94 -0.54
CA ASP A 191 19.61 -9.54 -1.68
C ASP A 191 18.82 -10.77 -2.20
N ASP A 192 17.96 -11.35 -1.37
CA ASP A 192 17.07 -12.47 -1.67
C ASP A 192 15.87 -12.51 -0.70
N VAL A 193 14.96 -13.46 -0.92
CA VAL A 193 13.77 -13.68 -0.06
C VAL A 193 14.16 -14.07 1.36
N ALA A 194 15.26 -14.82 1.56
CA ALA A 194 15.72 -15.22 2.89
C ALA A 194 16.14 -14.01 3.72
N GLY A 195 16.76 -13.01 3.09
CA GLY A 195 17.16 -11.75 3.71
C GLY A 195 16.00 -10.89 4.19
N LEU A 196 14.78 -11.16 3.75
CA LEU A 196 13.57 -10.46 4.25
C LEU A 196 13.08 -10.98 5.60
N HIS A 197 13.57 -12.14 6.05
CA HIS A 197 13.20 -12.78 7.32
C HIS A 197 11.68 -12.87 7.54
N THR A 198 10.90 -13.07 6.50
CA THR A 198 9.43 -13.12 6.53
C THR A 198 8.91 -14.55 6.41
N GLY A 199 7.76 -14.83 7.04
CA GLY A 199 6.99 -16.05 6.79
C GLY A 199 6.01 -15.93 5.60
N ALA A 200 5.86 -14.73 5.04
CA ALA A 200 4.99 -14.50 3.89
C ALA A 200 5.56 -15.09 2.60
N ARG A 201 4.71 -15.51 1.68
CA ARG A 201 5.12 -15.81 0.31
C ARG A 201 5.45 -14.48 -0.39
N VAL A 202 6.58 -14.42 -1.09
CA VAL A 202 7.00 -13.21 -1.80
C VAL A 202 6.77 -13.38 -3.29
N TRP A 203 6.11 -12.40 -3.89
CA TRP A 203 5.76 -12.36 -5.31
C TRP A 203 6.32 -11.09 -5.93
N ALA A 204 6.76 -11.16 -7.18
CA ALA A 204 7.30 -10.02 -7.89
C ALA A 204 6.73 -9.88 -9.30
N ALA A 205 6.28 -8.67 -9.64
CA ALA A 205 5.76 -8.29 -10.94
C ALA A 205 6.58 -7.14 -11.53
N LYS A 206 6.93 -7.22 -12.80
CA LYS A 206 7.54 -6.13 -13.56
C LYS A 206 7.09 -6.21 -15.01
N ASP A 207 6.68 -5.08 -15.58
CA ASP A 207 6.36 -4.89 -16.98
C ASP A 207 7.63 -4.52 -17.76
N ASP A 208 7.79 -5.07 -18.97
CA ASP A 208 8.98 -4.85 -19.80
C ASP A 208 9.11 -3.39 -20.30
N THR A 209 8.05 -2.57 -20.17
CA THR A 209 8.05 -1.14 -20.51
C THR A 209 8.11 -0.23 -19.28
N ASP A 210 8.32 -0.80 -18.11
CA ASP A 210 8.48 -0.04 -16.88
C ASP A 210 9.87 0.60 -16.82
N TRP A 211 9.92 1.93 -16.67
CA TRP A 211 11.17 2.67 -16.54
C TRP A 211 12.00 2.29 -15.30
N ILE A 212 11.43 1.52 -14.37
CA ILE A 212 12.15 1.07 -13.18
C ILE A 212 13.38 0.23 -13.52
N ASP A 213 13.43 -0.37 -14.70
CA ASP A 213 14.59 -1.09 -15.20
C ASP A 213 15.82 -0.19 -15.39
N ASP A 214 15.62 1.12 -15.56
CA ASP A 214 16.71 2.10 -15.64
C ASP A 214 17.30 2.45 -14.27
N VAL A 215 16.68 1.99 -13.17
CA VAL A 215 17.16 2.21 -11.79
C VAL A 215 18.13 1.09 -11.42
N PRO A 216 19.39 1.41 -11.06
CA PRO A 216 20.38 0.37 -10.70
C PRO A 216 19.93 -0.45 -9.46
N HIS A 217 19.85 -1.76 -9.63
CA HIS A 217 19.52 -2.71 -8.55
C HIS A 217 20.76 -3.05 -7.71
N VAL A 218 21.32 -2.04 -7.06
CA VAL A 218 22.50 -2.16 -6.20
C VAL A 218 22.27 -1.42 -4.89
N ARG A 219 23.09 -1.73 -3.88
CA ARG A 219 23.14 -0.97 -2.63
C ARG A 219 24.58 -0.69 -2.25
N VAL A 220 24.97 0.58 -2.32
CA VAL A 220 26.34 1.01 -2.01
C VAL A 220 26.27 2.27 -1.12
N ALA A 221 26.96 2.24 0.00
CA ALA A 221 27.07 3.38 0.93
C ALA A 221 25.73 3.99 1.34
N GLY A 222 24.67 3.17 1.50
CA GLY A 222 23.33 3.61 1.88
C GLY A 222 22.44 4.04 0.73
N LEU A 223 22.98 4.15 -0.51
CA LEU A 223 22.22 4.44 -1.73
C LEU A 223 21.77 3.15 -2.42
N GLY A 224 20.60 3.21 -3.07
CA GLY A 224 19.98 2.08 -3.77
C GLY A 224 19.27 1.12 -2.83
N HIS A 225 18.57 0.15 -3.41
CA HIS A 225 17.59 -0.66 -2.69
C HIS A 225 17.83 -2.18 -2.76
N GLY A 226 18.97 -2.62 -3.31
CA GLY A 226 19.36 -4.04 -3.35
C GLY A 226 18.97 -4.72 -4.66
N ALA A 227 18.91 -6.04 -4.65
CA ALA A 227 18.64 -6.85 -5.83
C ALA A 227 17.22 -6.64 -6.41
N ASP A 228 17.09 -6.90 -7.71
CA ASP A 228 15.79 -6.91 -8.39
C ASP A 228 14.94 -8.08 -7.89
N PRO A 229 13.75 -7.84 -7.29
CA PRO A 229 12.90 -8.92 -6.81
C PRO A 229 12.37 -9.83 -7.94
N THR A 230 12.47 -9.40 -9.20
CA THR A 230 12.09 -10.22 -10.34
C THR A 230 13.20 -11.10 -10.87
N ASP A 231 14.43 -10.97 -10.39
CA ASP A 231 15.51 -11.89 -10.74
C ASP A 231 15.27 -13.26 -10.10
N GLU A 232 15.59 -14.34 -10.84
CA GLU A 232 15.46 -15.71 -10.36
C GLU A 232 16.27 -15.94 -9.07
N ALA A 233 17.46 -15.32 -9.00
CA ALA A 233 18.34 -15.42 -7.83
C ALA A 233 17.75 -14.80 -6.55
N PHE A 234 16.80 -13.84 -6.67
CA PHE A 234 16.10 -13.27 -5.53
C PHE A 234 15.16 -14.29 -4.86
N GLY A 235 14.60 -15.22 -5.63
CA GLY A 235 13.74 -16.29 -5.13
C GLY A 235 12.28 -15.92 -4.92
N ALA A 236 11.82 -14.75 -5.36
CA ALA A 236 10.40 -14.42 -5.36
C ALA A 236 9.65 -15.15 -6.49
N ARG A 237 8.36 -15.43 -6.26
CA ARG A 237 7.47 -16.01 -7.27
C ARG A 237 7.12 -14.96 -8.31
N ARG A 238 7.23 -15.30 -9.59
CA ARG A 238 6.92 -14.37 -10.68
C ARG A 238 5.43 -14.22 -10.88
N VAL A 239 4.97 -12.99 -11.03
CA VAL A 239 3.61 -12.65 -11.44
C VAL A 239 3.63 -12.13 -12.87
N PRO A 240 2.75 -12.62 -13.78
CA PRO A 240 2.66 -12.10 -15.15
C PRO A 240 2.27 -10.61 -15.12
N ALA A 241 2.94 -9.78 -15.91
CA ALA A 241 2.67 -8.33 -15.96
C ALA A 241 2.95 -7.70 -17.34
N ARG A 242 3.14 -8.50 -18.39
CA ARG A 242 3.56 -8.02 -19.73
C ARG A 242 2.57 -7.07 -20.42
N ASP A 243 1.35 -6.99 -19.95
CA ASP A 243 0.29 -6.12 -20.46
C ASP A 243 -0.03 -4.93 -19.53
N ALA A 244 0.75 -4.75 -18.46
CA ALA A 244 0.54 -3.70 -17.47
C ALA A 244 0.81 -2.29 -18.01
N LYS A 245 1.67 -2.14 -19.00
CA LYS A 245 2.05 -0.88 -19.67
C LYS A 245 2.65 0.17 -18.72
N GLY A 246 3.95 0.08 -18.53
CA GLY A 246 4.75 1.04 -17.77
C GLY A 246 4.56 0.93 -16.26
N HIS A 247 5.01 1.95 -15.55
CA HIS A 247 5.18 1.92 -14.10
C HIS A 247 3.87 1.90 -13.29
N THR A 248 2.73 2.31 -13.87
CA THR A 248 1.47 2.46 -13.14
C THR A 248 0.34 1.56 -13.64
N GLY A 249 0.57 0.78 -14.70
CA GLY A 249 -0.48 -0.01 -15.34
C GLY A 249 -0.85 -1.33 -14.65
N TYR A 250 -0.15 -1.75 -13.62
CA TYR A 250 -0.28 -3.07 -12.99
C TYR A 250 -1.70 -3.41 -12.49
N PHE A 251 -2.45 -2.41 -12.06
CA PHE A 251 -3.84 -2.55 -11.60
C PHE A 251 -4.88 -2.11 -12.64
N ALA A 252 -4.48 -1.91 -13.90
CA ALA A 252 -5.44 -1.56 -14.94
C ALA A 252 -6.40 -2.73 -15.20
N PRO A 253 -7.72 -2.48 -15.35
CA PRO A 253 -8.70 -3.53 -15.61
C PRO A 253 -8.37 -4.34 -16.85
N GLY A 254 -8.51 -5.66 -16.75
CA GLY A 254 -8.28 -6.59 -17.86
C GLY A 254 -6.83 -7.03 -18.03
N THR A 255 -5.89 -6.57 -17.21
CA THR A 255 -4.50 -7.03 -17.23
C THR A 255 -4.33 -8.41 -16.59
N ASP A 256 -3.32 -9.16 -17.03
CA ASP A 256 -2.93 -10.43 -16.41
C ASP A 256 -2.45 -10.22 -14.97
N SER A 257 -1.75 -9.11 -14.73
CA SER A 257 -1.29 -8.73 -13.38
C SER A 257 -2.45 -8.54 -12.41
N LEU A 258 -3.50 -7.79 -12.78
CA LEU A 258 -4.66 -7.57 -11.91
C LEU A 258 -5.39 -8.88 -11.60
N ARG A 259 -5.60 -9.75 -12.60
CA ARG A 259 -6.19 -11.09 -12.39
C ARG A 259 -5.37 -11.95 -11.44
N ALA A 260 -4.04 -11.95 -11.61
CA ALA A 260 -3.13 -12.67 -10.71
C ALA A 260 -3.13 -12.08 -9.30
N PHE A 261 -3.17 -10.75 -9.17
CA PHE A 261 -3.28 -10.08 -7.88
C PHE A 261 -4.58 -10.43 -7.15
N ALA A 262 -5.71 -10.49 -7.86
CA ALA A 262 -6.98 -10.93 -7.29
C ALA A 262 -6.90 -12.37 -6.78
N ALA A 263 -6.34 -13.30 -7.57
CA ALA A 263 -6.15 -14.67 -7.15
C ALA A 263 -5.24 -14.81 -5.90
N ILE A 264 -4.16 -13.99 -5.81
CA ILE A 264 -3.30 -13.95 -4.62
C ILE A 264 -4.08 -13.38 -3.44
N ALA A 265 -4.82 -12.29 -3.63
CA ALA A 265 -5.63 -11.64 -2.60
C ALA A 265 -6.69 -12.56 -2.00
N GLU A 266 -7.24 -13.47 -2.79
CA GLU A 266 -8.26 -14.46 -2.37
C GLU A 266 -7.65 -15.79 -1.88
N GLY A 267 -6.32 -15.95 -1.95
CA GLY A 267 -5.63 -17.16 -1.55
C GLY A 267 -5.76 -18.33 -2.53
N ASP A 268 -6.22 -18.07 -3.77
CA ASP A 268 -6.48 -19.07 -4.80
C ASP A 268 -5.21 -19.50 -5.58
N VAL A 269 -4.03 -19.17 -5.05
CA VAL A 269 -2.73 -19.53 -5.62
C VAL A 269 -1.99 -20.56 -4.77
N ARG A 270 -1.42 -21.59 -5.39
CA ARG A 270 -0.65 -22.66 -4.74
C ARG A 270 0.85 -22.50 -4.95
#